data_b3fdd5999397a3cb95376b2f9a64c717
#
_entry.id   b3fdd5999397a3cb95376b2f9a64c717
#
_cell.length_a   1.000
_cell.length_b   1.000
_cell.length_c   1.000
_cell.angle_alpha   90.00
_cell.angle_beta   90.00
_cell.angle_gamma   90.00
#
_symmetry.space_group_name_H-M   'P 1'
#
loop_
_entity.id
_entity.type
_entity.pdbx_description
1 polymer ?
#
loop_
_entity_poly.entity_id
_entity_poly.type
_entity_poly.pdbx_seq_one_letter_code
_entity_poly.pdbx_strand_id
1 'polypeptide(L)'
;MNRALIIIDFINEFLHPDGKITPQGMGKFCEEYGVIWNAKKLIDFFRKNNEEIIWIHLGFHENYDNCSNLSPRFKWAPSMWILRENTWSVEFVKELGYKSEEKTITKTRVSPFYKTELEAYLLEKWITEIVVAGVATDLAVSSITR
;
A
#
# COMPACT_ATOMS: atom_id res chain seq x y z
N MET A 1 -17.22 16.33 8.67
CA MET A 1 -16.23 15.34 9.16
C MET A 1 -15.34 15.00 7.97
N ASN A 2 -14.03 15.25 8.05
CA ASN A 2 -13.13 15.01 6.93
C ASN A 2 -12.58 13.58 7.05
N ARG A 3 -12.88 12.74 6.07
CA ARG A 3 -12.44 11.35 6.03
C ARG A 3 -11.42 11.13 4.92
N ALA A 4 -10.53 10.17 5.14
CA ALA A 4 -9.65 9.66 4.09
C ALA A 4 -9.74 8.13 4.00
N LEU A 5 -9.66 7.62 2.78
CA LEU A 5 -9.44 6.20 2.51
C LEU A 5 -7.94 5.98 2.29
N ILE A 6 -7.36 5.08 3.08
CA ILE A 6 -5.98 4.64 2.90
C ILE A 6 -6.00 3.27 2.22
N ILE A 7 -5.41 3.21 1.03
CA ILE A 7 -5.19 1.99 0.26
C ILE A 7 -3.72 1.61 0.42
N ILE A 8 -3.44 0.50 1.11
CA ILE A 8 -2.07 0.14 1.47
C ILE A 8 -1.63 -1.22 0.92
N ASP A 9 -0.50 -1.24 0.23
CA ASP A 9 0.21 -2.42 -0.29
C ASP A 9 -0.58 -3.29 -1.29
N PHE A 10 -1.56 -2.74 -1.99
CA PHE A 10 -2.23 -3.40 -3.12
C PHE A 10 -1.36 -3.34 -4.39
N ILE A 11 -0.17 -3.89 -4.32
CA ILE A 11 0.84 -3.82 -5.38
C ILE A 11 1.01 -5.14 -6.13
N ASN A 12 1.55 -5.06 -7.34
CA ASN A 12 1.74 -6.21 -8.21
C ASN A 12 2.60 -7.31 -7.55
N GLU A 13 3.66 -6.93 -6.85
CA GLU A 13 4.55 -7.91 -6.19
C GLU A 13 3.80 -8.84 -5.22
N PHE A 14 2.77 -8.34 -4.54
CA PHE A 14 2.02 -9.10 -3.55
C PHE A 14 0.80 -9.83 -4.11
N LEU A 15 0.21 -9.31 -5.19
CA LEU A 15 -1.13 -9.74 -5.62
C LEU A 15 -1.17 -10.29 -7.05
N HIS A 16 -0.31 -9.81 -7.94
CA HIS A 16 -0.31 -10.27 -9.32
C HIS A 16 0.28 -11.69 -9.42
N PRO A 17 -0.25 -12.58 -10.29
CA PRO A 17 0.29 -13.94 -10.45
C PRO A 17 1.79 -14.00 -10.76
N ASP A 18 2.33 -12.99 -11.46
CA ASP A 18 3.75 -12.91 -11.80
C ASP A 18 4.62 -12.28 -10.69
N GLY A 19 4.01 -11.86 -9.57
CA GLY A 19 4.75 -11.38 -8.41
C GLY A 19 5.53 -12.50 -7.73
N LYS A 20 6.77 -12.25 -7.37
CA LYS A 20 7.65 -13.27 -6.76
C LYS A 20 7.23 -13.67 -5.35
N ILE A 21 6.48 -12.79 -4.66
CA ILE A 21 5.93 -13.05 -3.32
C ILE A 21 4.54 -13.68 -3.41
N THR A 22 3.80 -13.46 -4.46
CA THR A 22 2.44 -13.98 -4.66
C THR A 22 2.30 -15.51 -4.50
N PRO A 23 3.27 -16.35 -4.88
CA PRO A 23 3.19 -17.79 -4.63
C PRO A 23 2.96 -18.20 -3.18
N GLN A 24 3.15 -17.27 -2.23
CA GLN A 24 2.82 -17.47 -0.81
C GLN A 24 1.30 -17.46 -0.53
N GLY A 25 0.45 -17.29 -1.55
CA GLY A 25 -1.00 -17.48 -1.47
C GLY A 25 -1.80 -16.19 -1.23
N MET A 26 -1.17 -15.05 -1.08
CA MET A 26 -1.85 -13.77 -0.78
C MET A 26 -2.77 -13.33 -1.94
N GLY A 27 -2.29 -13.40 -3.18
CA GLY A 27 -3.08 -13.05 -4.37
C GLY A 27 -4.32 -13.93 -4.50
N LYS A 28 -4.14 -15.26 -4.36
CA LYS A 28 -5.25 -16.22 -4.41
C LYS A 28 -6.28 -15.97 -3.30
N PHE A 29 -5.83 -15.69 -2.08
CA PHE A 29 -6.71 -15.34 -0.98
C PHE A 29 -7.53 -14.07 -1.30
N CYS A 30 -6.87 -13.03 -1.80
CA CYS A 30 -7.55 -11.78 -2.16
C CYS A 30 -8.60 -11.96 -3.26
N GLU A 31 -8.34 -12.86 -4.22
CA GLU A 31 -9.30 -13.22 -5.26
C GLU A 31 -10.49 -13.99 -4.68
N GLU A 32 -10.23 -15.06 -3.92
CA GLU A 32 -11.25 -15.94 -3.32
C GLU A 32 -12.22 -15.16 -2.42
N TYR A 33 -11.70 -14.22 -1.62
CA TYR A 33 -12.51 -13.43 -0.68
C TYR A 33 -12.95 -12.07 -1.23
N GLY A 34 -12.73 -11.81 -2.51
CA GLY A 34 -13.17 -10.58 -3.18
C GLY A 34 -12.55 -9.31 -2.60
N VAL A 35 -11.32 -9.39 -2.05
CA VAL A 35 -10.66 -8.27 -1.35
C VAL A 35 -10.45 -7.08 -2.30
N ILE A 36 -9.93 -7.35 -3.51
CA ILE A 36 -9.71 -6.31 -4.54
C ILE A 36 -11.04 -5.66 -4.94
N TRP A 37 -12.07 -6.46 -5.16
CA TRP A 37 -13.41 -5.97 -5.51
C TRP A 37 -14.00 -5.07 -4.42
N ASN A 38 -13.88 -5.45 -3.16
CA ASN A 38 -14.37 -4.65 -2.04
C ASN A 38 -13.57 -3.36 -1.86
N ALA A 39 -12.24 -3.40 -2.02
CA ALA A 39 -11.41 -2.20 -2.03
C ALA A 39 -11.79 -1.24 -3.17
N LYS A 40 -12.07 -1.77 -4.37
CA LYS A 40 -12.55 -0.97 -5.50
C LYS A 40 -13.87 -0.26 -5.20
N LYS A 41 -14.81 -0.93 -4.55
CA LYS A 41 -16.07 -0.28 -4.13
C LYS A 41 -15.84 0.87 -3.16
N LEU A 42 -14.92 0.72 -2.21
CA LEU A 42 -14.55 1.79 -1.29
C LEU A 42 -13.95 2.97 -2.05
N ILE A 43 -13.02 2.73 -2.97
CA ILE A 43 -12.40 3.74 -3.81
C ILE A 43 -13.48 4.52 -4.59
N ASP A 44 -14.39 3.81 -5.26
CA ASP A 44 -15.45 4.43 -6.05
C ASP A 44 -16.41 5.26 -5.17
N PHE A 45 -16.70 4.78 -3.96
CA PHE A 45 -17.52 5.52 -2.99
C PHE A 45 -16.83 6.82 -2.55
N PHE A 46 -15.54 6.77 -2.18
CA PHE A 46 -14.80 7.95 -1.75
C PHE A 46 -14.65 8.97 -2.91
N ARG A 47 -14.35 8.50 -4.13
CA ARG A 47 -14.31 9.38 -5.32
C ARG A 47 -15.64 10.06 -5.59
N LYS A 48 -16.75 9.31 -5.52
CA LYS A 48 -18.10 9.86 -5.73
C LYS A 48 -18.45 10.96 -4.73
N ASN A 49 -17.92 10.88 -3.53
CA ASN A 49 -18.18 11.86 -2.46
C ASN A 49 -17.10 12.96 -2.40
N ASN A 50 -16.15 12.99 -3.33
CA ASN A 50 -15.00 13.92 -3.32
C ASN A 50 -14.22 13.87 -2.00
N GLU A 51 -14.09 12.70 -1.41
CA GLU A 51 -13.32 12.46 -0.19
C GLU A 51 -11.88 12.06 -0.54
N GLU A 52 -10.96 12.26 0.40
CA GLU A 52 -9.53 12.02 0.20
C GLU A 52 -9.21 10.54 0.05
N ILE A 53 -8.34 10.21 -0.91
CA ILE A 53 -7.78 8.86 -1.09
C ILE A 53 -6.26 8.95 -1.06
N ILE A 54 -5.64 8.13 -0.20
CA ILE A 54 -4.20 8.07 -0.01
C ILE A 54 -3.74 6.65 -0.36
N TRP A 55 -2.87 6.56 -1.35
CA TRP A 55 -2.26 5.33 -1.80
C TRP A 55 -0.91 5.15 -1.14
N ILE A 56 -0.69 4.01 -0.51
CA ILE A 56 0.57 3.71 0.19
C ILE A 56 1.12 2.39 -0.33
N HIS A 57 2.37 2.39 -0.69
CA HIS A 57 3.06 1.16 -1.08
C HIS A 57 4.44 1.04 -0.44
N LEU A 58 4.85 -0.21 -0.24
CA LEU A 58 6.23 -0.52 0.13
C LEU A 58 7.13 -0.36 -1.09
N GLY A 59 8.23 0.40 -0.93
CA GLY A 59 9.18 0.60 -2.01
C GLY A 59 10.57 0.97 -1.48
N PHE A 60 11.60 0.58 -2.23
CA PHE A 60 12.99 0.87 -1.92
C PHE A 60 13.69 1.55 -3.10
N HIS A 61 14.70 2.35 -2.82
CA HIS A 61 15.54 2.92 -3.85
C HIS A 61 16.16 1.82 -4.75
N GLU A 62 16.61 2.19 -5.93
CA GLU A 62 17.19 1.25 -6.90
C GLU A 62 18.36 0.45 -6.32
N ASN A 63 19.20 1.08 -5.50
CA ASN A 63 20.36 0.48 -4.83
C ASN A 63 20.03 -0.12 -3.43
N TYR A 64 18.79 -0.06 -2.99
CA TYR A 64 18.31 -0.53 -1.68
C TYR A 64 18.98 0.10 -0.45
N ASP A 65 19.58 1.28 -0.55
CA ASP A 65 20.26 1.95 0.57
C ASP A 65 19.29 2.34 1.71
N ASN A 66 18.00 2.49 1.41
CA ASN A 66 16.93 2.73 2.37
C ASN A 66 16.25 1.43 2.90
N CYS A 67 16.65 0.26 2.38
CA CYS A 67 16.17 -1.04 2.86
C CYS A 67 16.99 -1.47 4.08
N SER A 68 16.33 -1.67 5.23
CA SER A 68 17.05 -2.08 6.44
C SER A 68 17.52 -3.53 6.36
N ASN A 69 18.83 -3.73 6.45
CA ASN A 69 19.44 -5.05 6.57
C ASN A 69 19.20 -5.71 7.94
N LEU A 70 18.81 -4.91 8.94
CA LEU A 70 18.45 -5.38 10.29
C LEU A 70 17.02 -5.90 10.37
N SER A 71 16.17 -5.57 9.40
CA SER A 71 14.79 -6.07 9.38
C SER A 71 14.75 -7.48 8.79
N PRO A 72 14.42 -8.51 9.58
CA PRO A 72 14.29 -9.87 9.04
C PRO A 72 13.20 -9.97 7.98
N ARG A 73 12.27 -9.01 7.94
CA ARG A 73 11.10 -9.02 7.07
C ARG A 73 11.41 -8.60 5.63
N PHE A 74 12.37 -7.69 5.43
CA PHE A 74 12.65 -7.13 4.09
C PHE A 74 14.09 -7.33 3.61
N LYS A 75 14.98 -7.87 4.46
CA LYS A 75 16.40 -8.08 4.13
C LYS A 75 16.65 -8.94 2.88
N TRP A 76 15.64 -9.69 2.45
CA TRP A 76 15.70 -10.55 1.26
C TRP A 76 15.31 -9.81 -0.04
N ALA A 77 14.66 -8.64 0.05
CA ALA A 77 14.21 -7.89 -1.13
C ALA A 77 15.34 -7.57 -2.13
N PRO A 78 16.55 -7.14 -1.69
CA PRO A 78 17.66 -6.90 -2.61
C PRO A 78 18.08 -8.15 -3.39
N SER A 79 18.17 -9.31 -2.75
CA SER A 79 18.58 -10.56 -3.41
C SER A 79 17.59 -11.06 -4.46
N MET A 80 16.33 -10.69 -4.31
CA MET A 80 15.26 -11.03 -5.26
C MET A 80 15.03 -9.95 -6.33
N TRP A 81 15.67 -8.77 -6.18
CA TRP A 81 15.48 -7.62 -7.08
C TRP A 81 14.02 -7.18 -7.21
N ILE A 82 13.31 -7.08 -6.08
CA ILE A 82 11.89 -6.70 -6.01
C ILE A 82 11.69 -5.48 -5.14
N LEU A 83 10.47 -4.93 -5.20
CA LEU A 83 10.05 -3.76 -4.39
C LEU A 83 10.92 -2.52 -4.61
N ARG A 84 11.49 -2.37 -5.80
CA ARG A 84 12.19 -1.13 -6.18
C ARG A 84 11.19 -0.09 -6.67
N GLU A 85 11.37 1.14 -6.22
CA GLU A 85 10.61 2.29 -6.71
C GLU A 85 10.72 2.40 -8.25
N ASN A 86 9.67 2.91 -8.87
CA ASN A 86 9.57 3.08 -10.33
C ASN A 86 9.67 1.77 -11.12
N THR A 87 9.34 0.65 -10.52
CA THR A 87 9.25 -0.64 -11.21
C THR A 87 7.85 -1.23 -11.10
N TRP A 88 7.49 -2.10 -12.04
CA TRP A 88 6.23 -2.84 -12.04
C TRP A 88 5.91 -3.51 -10.69
N SER A 89 6.91 -3.95 -9.95
CA SER A 89 6.79 -4.63 -8.66
C SER A 89 5.99 -3.82 -7.64
N VAL A 90 6.15 -2.51 -7.62
CA VAL A 90 5.50 -1.59 -6.66
C VAL A 90 4.31 -0.84 -7.24
N GLU A 91 3.95 -1.04 -8.50
CA GLU A 91 2.75 -0.48 -9.08
C GLU A 91 1.50 -1.10 -8.44
N PHE A 92 0.48 -0.27 -8.23
CA PHE A 92 -0.80 -0.75 -7.74
C PHE A 92 -1.48 -1.64 -8.78
N VAL A 93 -2.16 -2.68 -8.32
CA VAL A 93 -2.91 -3.58 -9.21
C VAL A 93 -3.93 -2.78 -10.01
N LYS A 94 -3.97 -3.00 -11.32
CA LYS A 94 -4.75 -2.19 -12.27
C LYS A 94 -6.26 -2.19 -11.98
N GLU A 95 -6.76 -3.25 -11.36
CA GLU A 95 -8.17 -3.45 -11.03
C GLU A 95 -8.71 -2.37 -10.10
N LEU A 96 -7.86 -1.76 -9.28
CA LEU A 96 -8.25 -0.69 -8.36
C LEU A 96 -8.38 0.67 -9.06
N GLY A 97 -7.82 0.83 -10.26
CA GLY A 97 -7.92 2.07 -11.04
C GLY A 97 -7.24 3.24 -10.34
N TYR A 98 -5.99 3.06 -9.90
CA TYR A 98 -5.15 4.13 -9.35
C TYR A 98 -5.08 5.31 -10.29
N LYS A 99 -5.07 6.52 -9.75
CA LYS A 99 -4.93 7.77 -10.47
C LYS A 99 -3.74 8.56 -9.95
N SER A 100 -2.90 9.05 -10.85
CA SER A 100 -1.65 9.74 -10.50
C SER A 100 -1.85 11.09 -9.78
N GLU A 101 -3.03 11.69 -9.89
CA GLU A 101 -3.40 12.91 -9.17
C GLU A 101 -3.78 12.67 -7.71
N GLU A 102 -4.04 11.41 -7.32
CA GLU A 102 -4.33 11.04 -5.93
C GLU A 102 -3.03 10.94 -5.12
N LYS A 103 -3.10 11.27 -3.82
CA LYS A 103 -1.92 11.25 -2.95
C LYS A 103 -1.29 9.87 -2.89
N THR A 104 0.00 9.80 -3.18
CA THR A 104 0.79 8.56 -3.08
C THR A 104 1.94 8.75 -2.09
N ILE A 105 2.18 7.75 -1.27
CA ILE A 105 3.25 7.71 -0.27
C ILE A 105 4.01 6.39 -0.38
N THR A 106 5.32 6.47 -0.51
CA THR A 106 6.20 5.29 -0.43
C THR A 106 6.68 5.11 1.00
N LYS A 107 6.54 3.90 1.52
CA LYS A 107 7.08 3.52 2.84
C LYS A 107 8.20 2.49 2.71
N THR A 108 9.11 2.48 3.67
CA THR A 108 10.23 1.51 3.73
C THR A 108 10.14 0.56 4.92
N ARG A 109 9.04 0.64 5.67
CA ARG A 109 8.78 -0.19 6.87
C ARG A 109 7.33 -0.67 6.84
N VAL A 110 6.98 -1.53 7.79
CA VAL A 110 5.59 -1.99 7.95
C VAL A 110 4.66 -0.81 8.24
N SER A 111 5.01 0.01 9.22
CA SER A 111 4.23 1.21 9.55
C SER A 111 4.37 2.29 8.48
N PRO A 112 3.27 2.82 7.96
CA PRO A 112 3.28 3.91 6.99
C PRO A 112 3.59 5.29 7.61
N PHE A 113 3.62 5.39 8.94
CA PHE A 113 4.00 6.61 9.64
C PHE A 113 5.52 6.76 9.83
N TYR A 114 6.27 5.65 9.67
CA TYR A 114 7.71 5.68 9.91
C TYR A 114 8.45 6.41 8.79
N LYS A 115 8.97 7.61 9.10
CA LYS A 115 9.74 8.46 8.17
C LYS A 115 9.02 8.71 6.84
N THR A 116 7.71 8.94 6.89
CA THR A 116 6.89 9.38 5.77
C THR A 116 6.19 10.69 6.12
N GLU A 117 5.58 11.32 5.12
CA GLU A 117 4.76 12.53 5.31
C GLU A 117 3.30 12.22 5.67
N LEU A 118 2.91 10.98 5.95
CA LEU A 118 1.50 10.60 6.16
C LEU A 118 0.84 11.41 7.28
N GLU A 119 1.49 11.50 8.45
CA GLU A 119 0.95 12.23 9.59
C GLU A 119 0.76 13.73 9.26
N ALA A 120 1.80 14.35 8.70
CA ALA A 120 1.74 15.76 8.31
C ALA A 120 0.64 16.01 7.27
N TYR A 121 0.48 15.12 6.31
CA TYR A 121 -0.57 15.21 5.29
C TYR A 121 -1.98 15.08 5.88
N LEU A 122 -2.19 14.12 6.79
CA LEU A 122 -3.49 13.98 7.47
C LEU A 122 -3.86 15.23 8.29
N LEU A 123 -2.88 15.81 8.98
CA LEU A 123 -3.07 17.06 9.75
C LEU A 123 -3.35 18.24 8.83
N GLU A 124 -2.58 18.42 7.75
CA GLU A 124 -2.78 19.48 6.76
C GLU A 124 -4.19 19.46 6.15
N LYS A 125 -4.70 18.28 5.86
CA LYS A 125 -6.03 18.05 5.29
C LYS A 125 -7.15 18.04 6.33
N TRP A 126 -6.82 18.24 7.61
CA TRP A 126 -7.79 18.19 8.72
C TRP A 126 -8.59 16.88 8.73
N ILE A 127 -7.93 15.75 8.38
CA ILE A 127 -8.56 14.43 8.41
C ILE A 127 -8.76 14.02 9.87
N THR A 128 -10.00 13.70 10.21
CA THR A 128 -10.41 13.29 11.57
C THR A 128 -10.83 11.81 11.65
N GLU A 129 -11.02 11.18 10.49
CA GLU A 129 -11.39 9.78 10.39
C GLU A 129 -10.68 9.13 9.21
N ILE A 130 -10.16 7.93 9.42
CA ILE A 130 -9.56 7.14 8.35
C ILE A 130 -10.28 5.80 8.17
N VAL A 131 -10.48 5.40 6.93
CA VAL A 131 -10.88 4.05 6.54
C VAL A 131 -9.67 3.40 5.89
N VAL A 132 -9.34 2.19 6.28
CA VAL A 132 -8.13 1.51 5.79
C VAL A 132 -8.50 0.23 5.07
N ALA A 133 -8.01 0.08 3.85
CA ALA A 133 -8.02 -1.18 3.11
C ALA A 133 -6.59 -1.55 2.73
N GLY A 134 -6.18 -2.78 2.98
CA GLY A 134 -4.77 -3.14 2.76
C GLY A 134 -4.48 -4.62 2.78
N VAL A 135 -3.26 -4.94 2.39
CA VAL A 135 -2.67 -6.28 2.37
C VAL A 135 -1.33 -6.25 3.14
N ALA A 136 -1.10 -7.00 4.22
CA ALA A 136 -2.01 -7.89 4.92
C ALA A 136 -2.54 -7.22 6.20
N THR A 137 -3.70 -7.70 6.68
CA THR A 137 -4.39 -7.09 7.83
C THR A 137 -3.55 -7.09 9.10
N ASP A 138 -2.87 -8.18 9.41
CA ASP A 138 -2.03 -8.36 10.61
C ASP A 138 -0.75 -7.51 10.61
N LEU A 139 -0.37 -6.95 9.48
CA LEU A 139 0.85 -6.17 9.27
C LEU A 139 0.55 -4.72 8.89
N ALA A 140 0.25 -4.51 7.62
CA ALA A 140 0.10 -3.18 7.06
C ALA A 140 -1.09 -2.44 7.67
N VAL A 141 -2.27 -3.07 7.70
CA VAL A 141 -3.48 -2.45 8.25
C VAL A 141 -3.36 -2.24 9.75
N SER A 142 -2.95 -3.26 10.51
CA SER A 142 -2.83 -3.15 11.97
C SER A 142 -1.80 -2.10 12.40
N SER A 143 -0.80 -1.80 11.57
CA SER A 143 0.23 -0.79 11.89
C SER A 143 -0.27 0.66 11.77
N ILE A 144 -1.43 0.89 11.16
CA ILE A 144 -2.07 2.20 11.07
C ILE A 144 -2.98 2.47 12.27
N THR A 145 -3.54 1.43 12.84
CA THR A 145 -4.58 1.52 13.88
C THR A 145 -4.04 1.46 15.32
N ARG A 146 -2.72 1.42 15.49
CA ARG A 146 -2.06 1.33 16.79
C ARG A 146 -1.43 2.62 17.27
#